data_eb6dc69292c43711783bc9f29fa28b3b
#
_entry.id   eb6dc69292c43711783bc9f29fa28b3b
#
_cell.length_a   1.000
_cell.length_b   1.000
_cell.length_c   1.000
_cell.angle_alpha   90.00
_cell.angle_beta   90.00
_cell.angle_gamma   90.00
#
_symmetry.space_group_name_H-M   'P 1'
#
loop_
_entity.id
_entity.type
_entity.pdbx_description
1 polymer ?
#
loop_
_entity_poly.entity_id
_entity_poly.type
_entity_poly.pdbx_seq_one_letter_code
_entity_poly.pdbx_strand_id
1 'polypeptide(L)'
;MAEYDKEIVSLAQQVLGQPKPKSEPPAAKQTSSQKAGIKAPPQPSETRSEARKERADSPQARETKTAEELARMIEADLAKHPQCPSKGFVVTVYGATYWRAMLMITPAAGPLRNAQQWRDLTDELAERLRQRYDMAWR
;
A
#
# COMPACT_ATOMS: atom_id res chain seq x y z
N MET A 1 -27.26 11.74 37.44
CA MET A 1 -26.51 10.74 36.65
C MET A 1 -27.32 10.07 35.53
N ALA A 2 -28.59 10.40 35.42
CA ALA A 2 -29.43 9.86 34.34
C ALA A 2 -29.43 10.69 33.03
N GLU A 3 -28.72 11.78 32.98
CA GLU A 3 -28.71 12.66 31.80
C GLU A 3 -27.74 12.22 30.70
N TYR A 4 -26.69 11.46 31.07
CA TYR A 4 -25.70 10.97 30.10
C TYR A 4 -26.25 9.92 29.13
N ASP A 5 -27.19 9.11 29.58
CA ASP A 5 -27.74 8.04 28.74
C ASP A 5 -28.68 8.55 27.64
N LYS A 6 -29.29 9.69 27.83
CA LYS A 6 -30.22 10.27 26.85
C LYS A 6 -29.51 10.86 25.62
N GLU A 7 -28.37 11.44 25.81
CA GLU A 7 -27.60 12.01 24.70
C GLU A 7 -26.97 10.94 23.82
N ILE A 8 -26.49 9.88 24.42
CA ILE A 8 -25.89 8.74 23.69
C ILE A 8 -26.93 8.03 22.84
N VAL A 9 -28.12 7.84 23.36
CA VAL A 9 -29.23 7.21 22.63
C VAL A 9 -29.71 8.08 21.48
N SER A 10 -29.71 9.38 21.66
CA SER A 10 -30.08 10.32 20.60
C SER A 10 -29.09 10.34 19.43
N LEU A 11 -27.81 10.28 19.75
CA LEU A 11 -26.74 10.19 18.73
C LEU A 11 -26.81 8.88 17.92
N ALA A 12 -27.09 7.78 18.59
CA ALA A 12 -27.23 6.50 17.92
C ALA A 12 -28.44 6.46 16.97
N GLN A 13 -29.52 7.09 17.35
CA GLN A 13 -30.71 7.19 16.48
C GLN A 13 -30.48 8.09 15.26
N GLN A 14 -29.72 9.14 15.39
CA GLN A 14 -29.37 10.00 14.25
C GLN A 14 -28.50 9.29 13.22
N VAL A 15 -27.60 8.45 13.64
CA VAL A 15 -26.75 7.68 12.73
C VAL A 15 -27.52 6.57 12.01
N LEU A 16 -28.48 5.96 12.68
CA LEU A 16 -29.31 4.90 12.10
C LEU A 16 -30.43 5.41 11.19
N GLY A 17 -30.79 6.68 11.33
CA GLY A 17 -31.88 7.29 10.56
C GLY A 17 -31.46 7.88 9.21
N GLN A 18 -30.19 7.82 8.84
CA GLN A 18 -29.77 8.27 7.52
C GLN A 18 -30.11 7.21 6.48
N PRO A 19 -30.95 7.52 5.52
CA PRO A 19 -31.16 6.63 4.40
C PRO A 19 -29.84 6.50 3.67
N LYS A 20 -29.37 5.30 3.55
CA LYS A 20 -28.25 4.99 2.66
C LYS A 20 -28.54 5.63 1.30
N PRO A 21 -27.66 6.46 0.78
CA PRO A 21 -27.80 6.87 -0.59
C PRO A 21 -27.80 5.57 -1.41
N LYS A 22 -28.91 5.31 -2.06
CA LYS A 22 -28.92 4.32 -3.12
C LYS A 22 -27.95 4.82 -4.17
N SER A 23 -26.73 4.42 -4.06
CA SER A 23 -25.84 4.47 -5.20
C SER A 23 -26.34 3.39 -6.15
N GLU A 24 -27.33 3.73 -6.92
CA GLU A 24 -27.56 2.97 -8.14
C GLU A 24 -26.29 3.12 -8.96
N PRO A 25 -25.60 2.02 -9.23
CA PRO A 25 -24.56 2.09 -10.24
C PRO A 25 -25.27 2.57 -11.51
N PRO A 26 -24.75 3.60 -12.16
CA PRO A 26 -25.28 3.95 -13.45
C PRO A 26 -25.19 2.67 -14.27
N ALA A 27 -26.32 2.24 -14.76
CA ALA A 27 -26.35 1.15 -15.69
C ALA A 27 -25.50 1.60 -16.87
N ALA A 28 -24.26 1.19 -16.87
CA ALA A 28 -23.38 1.38 -18.01
C ALA A 28 -24.01 0.57 -19.11
N LYS A 29 -24.81 1.20 -19.91
CA LYS A 29 -25.17 0.68 -21.20
C LYS A 29 -23.87 0.64 -21.99
N GLN A 30 -23.15 -0.39 -21.79
CA GLN A 30 -22.11 -0.74 -22.73
C GLN A 30 -22.78 -1.15 -24.00
N THR A 31 -23.03 -0.19 -24.81
CA THR A 31 -23.20 -0.43 -26.22
C THR A 31 -21.86 -0.86 -26.76
N SER A 32 -21.52 -2.07 -26.50
CA SER A 32 -20.39 -2.70 -27.15
C SER A 32 -20.78 -3.08 -28.58
N SER A 33 -21.11 -2.12 -29.36
CA SER A 33 -21.04 -2.28 -30.82
C SER A 33 -19.66 -1.88 -31.30
N GLN A 34 -18.66 -2.40 -30.68
CA GLN A 34 -17.36 -2.40 -31.27
C GLN A 34 -17.23 -3.65 -32.14
N LYS A 35 -17.69 -3.50 -33.33
CA LYS A 35 -17.13 -4.27 -34.42
C LYS A 35 -15.66 -3.90 -34.48
N ALA A 36 -14.85 -4.60 -33.76
CA ALA A 36 -13.41 -4.56 -33.91
C ALA A 36 -13.06 -5.32 -35.18
N GLY A 37 -13.36 -4.74 -36.28
CA GLY A 37 -12.90 -5.19 -37.60
C GLY A 37 -11.51 -4.66 -37.93
N ILE A 38 -10.74 -4.38 -36.92
CA ILE A 38 -9.37 -3.98 -37.10
C ILE A 38 -8.52 -5.24 -37.16
N LYS A 39 -8.24 -5.67 -38.34
CA LYS A 39 -7.12 -6.58 -38.60
C LYS A 39 -5.87 -5.81 -38.15
N ALA A 40 -5.34 -6.18 -37.01
CA ALA A 40 -4.04 -5.71 -36.59
C ALA A 40 -3.04 -6.04 -37.72
N PRO A 41 -2.32 -5.08 -38.26
CA PRO A 41 -1.29 -5.38 -39.23
C PRO A 41 -0.26 -6.30 -38.58
N PRO A 42 0.22 -7.32 -39.28
CA PRO A 42 1.26 -8.17 -38.73
C PRO A 42 2.48 -7.27 -38.48
N GLN A 43 2.78 -7.06 -37.26
CA GLN A 43 4.00 -6.35 -36.90
C GLN A 43 5.17 -7.30 -37.16
N PRO A 44 6.15 -6.85 -37.93
CA PRO A 44 7.35 -7.64 -38.10
C PRO A 44 8.01 -7.84 -36.76
N SER A 45 8.26 -9.09 -36.45
CA SER A 45 8.82 -9.54 -35.18
C SER A 45 10.22 -9.02 -34.87
N GLU A 46 10.85 -8.37 -35.80
CA GLU A 46 12.23 -7.90 -35.65
C GLU A 46 12.37 -6.62 -34.83
N THR A 47 11.36 -5.74 -34.85
CA THR A 47 11.38 -4.51 -34.03
C THR A 47 11.16 -4.76 -32.53
N ARG A 48 10.68 -5.95 -32.17
CA ARG A 48 10.38 -6.28 -30.79
C ARG A 48 11.62 -6.57 -29.94
N SER A 49 12.69 -6.99 -30.60
CA SER A 49 13.95 -7.31 -29.91
C SER A 49 14.74 -6.07 -29.53
N GLU A 50 14.72 -5.05 -30.33
CA GLU A 50 15.42 -3.79 -30.05
C GLU A 50 14.69 -2.94 -29.02
N ALA A 51 13.36 -2.87 -29.10
CA ALA A 51 12.55 -2.18 -28.10
C ALA A 51 12.64 -2.84 -26.70
N ARG A 52 12.94 -4.12 -26.64
CA ARG A 52 13.13 -4.84 -25.38
C ARG A 52 14.49 -4.57 -24.74
N LYS A 53 15.50 -4.29 -25.55
CA LYS A 53 16.83 -3.92 -25.08
C LYS A 53 16.85 -2.50 -24.51
N GLU A 54 16.16 -1.57 -25.16
CA GLU A 54 16.05 -0.19 -24.69
C GLU A 54 15.25 -0.08 -23.38
N ARG A 55 14.25 -0.95 -23.18
CA ARG A 55 13.49 -0.98 -21.92
C ARG A 55 14.25 -1.61 -20.75
N ALA A 56 15.24 -2.44 -21.04
CA ALA A 56 16.10 -3.02 -20.01
C ALA A 56 17.13 -2.00 -19.51
N ASP A 57 17.43 -0.99 -20.29
CA ASP A 57 18.39 0.05 -19.97
C ASP A 57 17.72 1.33 -19.45
N SER A 58 16.40 1.31 -19.29
CA SER A 58 15.66 2.40 -18.64
C SER A 58 16.04 2.45 -17.17
N PRO A 59 16.56 3.58 -16.68
CA PRO A 59 16.93 3.74 -15.27
C PRO A 59 15.74 3.66 -14.29
N GLN A 60 14.57 3.29 -14.77
CA GLN A 60 13.33 3.16 -13.99
C GLN A 60 12.88 1.72 -13.76
N ALA A 61 13.64 0.73 -14.16
CA ALA A 61 13.35 -0.65 -13.81
C ALA A 61 13.61 -0.84 -12.33
N ARG A 62 12.56 -0.72 -11.51
CA ARG A 62 12.65 -0.96 -10.07
C ARG A 62 12.93 -2.43 -9.82
N GLU A 63 13.86 -2.69 -8.95
CA GLU A 63 14.15 -4.04 -8.53
C GLU A 63 12.96 -4.61 -7.74
N THR A 64 12.59 -5.84 -8.02
CA THR A 64 11.47 -6.49 -7.35
C THR A 64 11.96 -7.28 -6.15
N LYS A 65 11.37 -7.03 -4.99
CA LYS A 65 11.69 -7.73 -3.73
C LYS A 65 10.45 -8.30 -3.08
N THR A 66 10.63 -9.34 -2.30
CA THR A 66 9.54 -9.93 -1.54
C THR A 66 9.13 -9.04 -0.36
N ALA A 67 7.90 -9.21 0.13
CA ALA A 67 7.43 -8.49 1.30
C ALA A 67 8.32 -8.69 2.52
N GLU A 68 8.84 -9.89 2.71
CA GLU A 68 9.76 -10.23 3.80
C GLU A 68 11.12 -9.54 3.67
N GLU A 69 11.66 -9.47 2.47
CA GLU A 69 12.92 -8.77 2.22
C GLU A 69 12.79 -7.27 2.47
N LEU A 70 11.70 -6.67 2.02
CA LEU A 70 11.40 -5.27 2.28
C LEU A 70 11.21 -5.00 3.78
N ALA A 71 10.52 -5.87 4.49
CA ALA A 71 10.36 -5.77 5.94
C ALA A 71 11.71 -5.82 6.66
N ARG A 72 12.58 -6.77 6.30
CA ARG A 72 13.93 -6.88 6.87
C ARG A 72 14.80 -5.66 6.59
N MET A 73 14.68 -5.09 5.40
CA MET A 73 15.39 -3.86 5.06
C MET A 73 14.95 -2.69 5.93
N ILE A 74 13.66 -2.53 6.16
CA ILE A 74 13.11 -1.50 7.05
C ILE A 74 13.55 -1.73 8.49
N GLU A 75 13.48 -2.96 8.98
CA GLU A 75 13.94 -3.31 10.33
C GLU A 75 15.43 -3.01 10.51
N ALA A 76 16.25 -3.33 9.52
CA ALA A 76 17.68 -3.04 9.54
C ALA A 76 17.97 -1.52 9.55
N ASP A 77 17.18 -0.73 8.83
CA ASP A 77 17.31 0.71 8.83
C ASP A 77 16.81 1.33 10.15
N LEU A 78 15.74 0.81 10.72
CA LEU A 78 15.29 1.19 12.06
C LEU A 78 16.34 0.88 13.13
N ALA A 79 16.99 -0.28 13.03
CA ALA A 79 18.04 -0.71 13.97
C ALA A 79 19.29 0.19 13.95
N LYS A 80 19.53 0.90 12.87
CA LYS A 80 20.61 1.89 12.77
C LYS A 80 20.35 3.12 13.64
N HIS A 81 19.12 3.36 14.02
CA HIS A 81 18.77 4.49 14.84
C HIS A 81 19.26 4.31 16.28
N PRO A 82 19.94 5.28 16.89
CA PRO A 82 20.55 5.14 18.22
C PRO A 82 19.54 4.86 19.34
N GLN A 83 18.29 5.26 19.16
CA GLN A 83 17.22 5.05 20.15
C GLN A 83 16.36 3.82 19.86
N CYS A 84 16.72 3.03 18.86
CA CYS A 84 15.96 1.85 18.51
C CYS A 84 16.10 0.76 19.58
N PRO A 85 15.00 0.22 20.09
CA PRO A 85 15.06 -0.93 20.97
C PRO A 85 15.56 -2.15 20.20
N SER A 86 16.37 -2.96 20.86
CA SER A 86 16.95 -4.17 20.24
C SER A 86 15.93 -5.27 19.95
N LYS A 87 14.74 -5.16 20.51
CA LYS A 87 13.66 -6.14 20.37
C LYS A 87 12.29 -5.44 20.39
N GLY A 88 11.29 -6.12 19.86
CA GLY A 88 9.91 -5.70 19.99
C GLY A 88 9.35 -4.90 18.81
N PHE A 89 10.14 -4.63 17.80
CA PHE A 89 9.66 -4.09 16.54
C PHE A 89 9.43 -5.21 15.54
N VAL A 90 8.26 -5.22 14.94
CA VAL A 90 7.89 -6.15 13.87
C VAL A 90 7.35 -5.32 12.70
N VAL A 91 8.03 -5.39 11.58
CA VAL A 91 7.60 -4.71 10.36
C VAL A 91 6.85 -5.69 9.48
N THR A 92 5.67 -5.32 9.06
CA THR A 92 4.86 -6.07 8.12
C THR A 92 4.65 -5.25 6.85
N VAL A 93 5.00 -5.79 5.71
CA VAL A 93 4.78 -5.18 4.41
C VAL A 93 3.55 -5.80 3.77
N TYR A 94 2.64 -4.98 3.29
CA TYR A 94 1.40 -5.40 2.67
C TYR A 94 1.01 -4.49 1.50
N GLY A 95 0.15 -4.98 0.66
CA GLY A 95 -0.31 -4.28 -0.53
C GLY A 95 0.16 -4.93 -1.82
N ALA A 96 -0.02 -4.26 -2.92
CA ALA A 96 0.35 -4.73 -4.25
C ALA A 96 1.23 -3.72 -4.97
N THR A 97 0.68 -3.06 -5.96
CA THR A 97 1.36 -2.02 -6.75
C THR A 97 1.84 -0.86 -5.87
N TYR A 98 1.06 -0.53 -4.87
CA TYR A 98 1.42 0.48 -3.88
C TYR A 98 1.48 -0.17 -2.50
N TRP A 99 2.60 -0.82 -2.22
CA TRP A 99 2.81 -1.49 -0.95
C TRP A 99 3.07 -0.49 0.19
N ARG A 100 2.70 -0.91 1.39
CA ARG A 100 2.92 -0.15 2.62
C ARG A 100 3.61 -1.00 3.65
N ALA A 101 4.29 -0.37 4.58
CA ALA A 101 4.84 -1.01 5.75
C ALA A 101 4.07 -0.57 6.99
N MET A 102 3.86 -1.50 7.90
CA MET A 102 3.25 -1.24 9.19
C MET A 102 4.21 -1.69 10.28
N LEU A 103 4.47 -0.82 11.24
CA LEU A 103 5.25 -1.14 12.41
C LEU A 103 4.34 -1.57 13.56
N MET A 104 4.50 -2.79 13.99
CA MET A 104 3.91 -3.31 15.22
C MET A 104 4.95 -3.20 16.34
N ILE A 105 4.58 -2.53 17.41
CA ILE A 105 5.41 -2.38 18.60
C ILE A 105 4.86 -3.34 19.66
N THR A 106 5.66 -4.34 20.01
CA THR A 106 5.30 -5.30 21.02
C THR A 106 5.79 -4.87 22.41
N PRO A 107 5.22 -5.40 23.50
CA PRO A 107 5.68 -5.10 24.87
C PRO A 107 7.17 -5.40 25.10
N ALA A 108 7.78 -6.26 24.29
CA ALA A 108 9.21 -6.56 24.35
C ALA A 108 10.12 -5.35 24.02
N ALA A 109 9.58 -4.33 23.35
CA ALA A 109 10.30 -3.09 23.08
C ALA A 109 10.52 -2.22 24.35
N GLY A 110 9.78 -2.50 25.41
CA GLY A 110 9.81 -1.70 26.63
C GLY A 110 9.08 -0.36 26.51
N PRO A 111 9.27 0.54 27.48
CA PRO A 111 8.62 1.85 27.47
C PRO A 111 9.21 2.74 26.39
N LEU A 112 8.44 3.01 25.34
CA LEU A 112 8.79 3.93 24.26
C LEU A 112 8.15 5.29 24.53
N ARG A 113 8.95 6.33 24.49
CA ARG A 113 8.45 7.69 24.69
C ARG A 113 7.62 8.19 23.51
N ASN A 114 7.99 7.81 22.29
CA ASN A 114 7.40 8.33 21.06
C ASN A 114 7.09 7.19 20.08
N ALA A 115 6.11 6.36 20.38
CA ALA A 115 5.71 5.27 19.51
C ALA A 115 5.25 5.76 18.12
N GLN A 116 4.62 6.92 18.07
CA GLN A 116 4.18 7.52 16.80
C GLN A 116 5.36 7.90 15.92
N GLN A 117 6.41 8.46 16.47
CA GLN A 117 7.61 8.81 15.71
C GLN A 117 8.24 7.60 15.01
N TRP A 118 8.20 6.44 15.65
CA TRP A 118 8.70 5.20 15.04
C TRP A 118 7.83 4.72 13.88
N ARG A 119 6.52 4.91 13.98
CA ARG A 119 5.60 4.60 12.87
C ARG A 119 5.82 5.55 11.70
N ASP A 120 5.95 6.84 11.96
CA ASP A 120 6.22 7.84 10.93
C ASP A 120 7.56 7.59 10.24
N LEU A 121 8.58 7.22 10.99
CA LEU A 121 9.89 6.84 10.42
C LEU A 121 9.78 5.57 9.57
N THR A 122 8.98 4.60 9.99
CA THR A 122 8.72 3.38 9.20
C THR A 122 8.03 3.71 7.87
N ASP A 123 7.06 4.60 7.89
CA ASP A 123 6.38 5.05 6.67
C ASP A 123 7.33 5.80 5.74
N GLU A 124 8.19 6.65 6.28
CA GLU A 124 9.21 7.36 5.51
C GLU A 124 10.22 6.40 4.85
N LEU A 125 10.69 5.41 5.59
CA LEU A 125 11.58 4.38 5.06
C LEU A 125 10.90 3.56 3.96
N ALA A 126 9.64 3.18 4.17
CA ALA A 126 8.85 2.49 3.18
C ALA A 126 8.70 3.31 1.89
N GLU A 127 8.47 4.59 2.01
CA GLU A 127 8.37 5.49 0.86
C GLU A 127 9.68 5.59 0.07
N ARG A 128 10.80 5.70 0.75
CA ARG A 128 12.13 5.68 0.11
C ARG A 128 12.40 4.36 -0.62
N LEU A 129 12.02 3.26 -0.02
CA LEU A 129 12.19 1.95 -0.64
C LEU A 129 11.26 1.75 -1.84
N ARG A 130 10.03 2.28 -1.80
CA ARG A 130 9.10 2.25 -2.94
C ARG A 130 9.64 2.96 -4.18
N GLN A 131 10.48 3.93 -4.01
CA GLN A 131 11.13 4.60 -5.14
C GLN A 131 12.14 3.71 -5.86
N ARG A 132 12.68 2.71 -5.17
CA ARG A 132 13.73 1.83 -5.68
C ARG A 132 13.25 0.41 -5.96
N TYR A 133 12.30 -0.06 -5.17
CA TYR A 133 11.88 -1.46 -5.17
C TYR A 133 10.37 -1.58 -5.35
N ASP A 134 9.98 -2.51 -6.18
CA ASP A 134 8.60 -2.96 -6.30
C ASP A 134 8.41 -4.27 -5.53
N MET A 135 7.22 -4.48 -5.00
CA MET A 135 6.92 -5.71 -4.28
C MET A 135 6.57 -6.83 -5.25
N ALA A 136 7.26 -7.98 -5.10
CA ALA A 136 6.92 -9.18 -5.81
C ALA A 136 5.60 -9.75 -5.29
N TRP A 137 4.67 -9.98 -6.18
CA TRP A 137 3.43 -10.70 -5.88
C TRP A 137 3.66 -12.20 -5.98
N ARG A 138 3.29 -12.85 -4.93
CA ARG A 138 3.13 -14.31 -4.94
C ARG A 138 1.73 -14.68 -4.53
#